data_3e0ff8a994c14b80e45fe179541a87cc
#
_entry.id   3e0ff8a994c14b80e45fe179541a87cc
#
_cell.length_a   1.000
_cell.length_b   1.000
_cell.length_c   1.000
_cell.angle_alpha   90.00
_cell.angle_beta   90.00
_cell.angle_gamma   90.00
#
_symmetry.space_group_name_H-M   'P 1'
#
loop_
_entity.id
_entity.type
_entity.pdbx_description
1 polymer ?
#
loop_
_entity_poly.entity_id
_entity_poly.type
_entity_poly.pdbx_seq_one_letter_code
_entity_poly.pdbx_strand_id
1 'polypeptide(L)'
;MKKVALVVGAAVLFGAVGGVTMQGTSYLTGKLLGKNTKSTVGTTKTVSNAKLTTSTSTVTSDVSDIVENTLPSIVSITNMSVQEVQNFFGGISQQESESAGSGIIISQNDSELLVVTNNHVVEGSDTLTVTFNDGNSVEAQIKGTDSARDLAVVAVPLDKISDDTMNAIKVATLGDSDSLKVGEPAIAIGNALGLGQSVTVGYISALDRDVTIDGYTRTMMQVDAAIN
;
A
#
# COMPACT_ATOMS: atom_id res chain seq x y z
N MET A 1 -0.03 -39.56 29.18
CA MET A 1 -0.63 -38.93 30.37
C MET A 1 0.40 -38.59 31.46
N LYS A 2 1.30 -39.47 31.87
CA LYS A 2 2.28 -39.21 32.96
C LYS A 2 3.28 -38.03 32.66
N LYS A 3 3.68 -37.80 31.38
CA LYS A 3 4.61 -36.71 31.01
C LYS A 3 3.92 -35.33 31.01
N VAL A 4 2.65 -35.23 30.69
CA VAL A 4 1.91 -33.95 30.70
C VAL A 4 1.64 -33.53 32.16
N ALA A 5 1.29 -34.46 33.03
CA ALA A 5 1.11 -34.15 34.46
C ALA A 5 2.39 -33.63 35.15
N LEU A 6 3.57 -34.11 34.72
CA LEU A 6 4.86 -33.67 35.26
C LEU A 6 5.20 -32.24 34.84
N VAL A 7 4.91 -31.85 33.58
CA VAL A 7 5.14 -30.50 33.06
C VAL A 7 4.20 -29.49 33.73
N VAL A 8 2.92 -29.83 33.89
CA VAL A 8 1.97 -28.97 34.58
C VAL A 8 2.30 -28.80 36.06
N GLY A 9 2.73 -29.86 36.71
CA GLY A 9 3.18 -29.81 38.12
C GLY A 9 4.41 -28.92 38.31
N ALA A 10 5.39 -28.96 37.40
CA ALA A 10 6.55 -28.10 37.43
C ALA A 10 6.22 -26.61 37.22
N ALA A 11 5.31 -26.30 36.31
CA ALA A 11 4.86 -24.92 36.05
C ALA A 11 4.14 -24.30 37.26
N VAL A 12 3.32 -25.06 37.97
CA VAL A 12 2.60 -24.60 39.16
C VAL A 12 3.59 -24.37 40.34
N LEU A 13 4.59 -25.24 40.50
CA LEU A 13 5.64 -25.07 41.51
C LEU A 13 6.52 -23.83 41.24
N PHE A 14 6.89 -23.58 40.00
CA PHE A 14 7.66 -22.38 39.61
C PHE A 14 6.85 -21.09 39.84
N GLY A 15 5.57 -21.06 39.52
CA GLY A 15 4.69 -19.92 39.80
C GLY A 15 4.52 -19.61 41.29
N ALA A 16 4.37 -20.64 42.12
CA ALA A 16 4.19 -20.49 43.56
C ALA A 16 5.49 -20.00 44.26
N VAL A 17 6.65 -20.53 43.88
CA VAL A 17 7.93 -20.11 44.42
C VAL A 17 8.32 -18.69 44.00
N GLY A 18 8.07 -18.30 42.71
CA GLY A 18 8.33 -16.96 42.22
C GLY A 18 7.46 -15.88 42.87
N GLY A 19 6.17 -16.20 43.13
CA GLY A 19 5.26 -15.27 43.79
C GLY A 19 5.59 -14.99 45.26
N VAL A 20 5.99 -15.99 46.00
CA VAL A 20 6.36 -15.83 47.43
C VAL A 20 7.68 -15.09 47.61
N THR A 21 8.67 -15.28 46.73
CA THR A 21 9.94 -14.57 46.79
C THR A 21 9.80 -13.08 46.51
N MET A 22 8.90 -12.69 45.55
CA MET A 22 8.72 -11.29 45.21
C MET A 22 7.96 -10.50 46.28
N GLN A 23 7.02 -11.13 46.99
CA GLN A 23 6.33 -10.50 48.13
C GLN A 23 7.16 -10.50 49.41
N GLY A 24 7.98 -11.55 49.63
CA GLY A 24 8.84 -11.65 50.79
C GLY A 24 9.95 -10.61 50.81
N THR A 25 10.55 -10.28 49.66
CA THR A 25 11.60 -9.26 49.57
C THR A 25 11.06 -7.86 49.82
N SER A 26 9.85 -7.54 49.38
CA SER A 26 9.22 -6.24 49.65
C SER A 26 8.89 -6.04 51.12
N TYR A 27 8.51 -7.08 51.84
CA TYR A 27 8.21 -7.03 53.28
C TYR A 27 9.47 -6.91 54.12
N LEU A 28 10.57 -7.60 53.76
CA LEU A 28 11.84 -7.55 54.49
C LEU A 28 12.56 -6.22 54.31
N THR A 29 12.54 -5.66 53.07
CA THR A 29 13.18 -4.36 52.79
C THR A 29 12.48 -3.21 53.52
N GLY A 30 11.16 -3.25 53.66
CA GLY A 30 10.40 -2.27 54.44
C GLY A 30 10.69 -2.29 55.93
N LYS A 31 11.06 -3.44 56.49
CA LYS A 31 11.31 -3.62 57.94
C LYS A 31 12.77 -3.38 58.37
N LEU A 32 13.74 -3.56 57.43
CA LEU A 32 15.19 -3.38 57.70
C LEU A 32 15.69 -1.96 57.42
N LEU A 33 15.00 -1.18 56.62
CA LEU A 33 15.35 0.21 56.30
C LEU A 33 14.48 1.26 56.98
N GLY A 34 14.00 0.95 58.21
CA GLY A 34 13.30 1.89 59.07
C GLY A 34 14.16 3.09 59.44
N LYS A 35 14.32 4.03 58.53
CA LYS A 35 14.77 5.39 58.81
C LYS A 35 13.62 6.34 58.44
N ASN A 36 13.07 6.96 59.50
CA ASN A 36 12.18 8.08 59.41
C ASN A 36 12.78 9.17 58.50
N THR A 37 12.45 9.14 57.23
CA THR A 37 12.61 10.29 56.38
C THR A 37 11.20 10.87 56.21
N LYS A 38 10.95 12.03 56.84
CA LYS A 38 9.79 12.83 56.48
C LYS A 38 9.87 13.15 55.00
N SER A 39 9.19 12.35 54.19
CA SER A 39 8.95 12.71 52.80
C SER A 39 8.07 13.96 52.77
N THR A 40 8.71 15.07 52.46
CA THR A 40 8.00 16.24 51.93
C THR A 40 7.27 15.74 50.67
N VAL A 41 5.97 15.62 50.81
CA VAL A 41 5.08 15.34 49.66
C VAL A 41 5.23 16.51 48.70
N GLY A 42 6.11 16.34 47.71
CA GLY A 42 6.13 17.22 46.57
C GLY A 42 4.75 17.18 45.92
N THR A 43 4.15 18.32 45.77
CA THR A 43 2.87 18.54 45.09
C THR A 43 2.94 17.85 43.76
N THR A 44 2.32 16.68 43.65
CA THR A 44 2.11 16.01 42.38
C THR A 44 1.28 16.97 41.56
N LYS A 45 1.86 17.57 40.50
CA LYS A 45 1.07 18.29 39.51
C LYS A 45 0.07 17.28 38.98
N THR A 46 -1.17 17.46 39.33
CA THR A 46 -2.31 16.72 38.74
C THR A 46 -2.21 16.95 37.25
N VAL A 47 -1.82 15.92 36.52
CA VAL A 47 -1.93 15.93 35.08
C VAL A 47 -3.44 16.02 34.83
N SER A 48 -3.90 17.15 34.31
CA SER A 48 -5.28 17.33 33.91
C SER A 48 -5.61 16.20 32.97
N ASN A 49 -6.61 15.37 33.32
CA ASN A 49 -7.13 14.37 32.40
C ASN A 49 -7.46 15.08 31.10
N ALA A 50 -6.81 14.64 30.01
CA ALA A 50 -7.14 15.11 28.70
C ALA A 50 -8.65 14.88 28.50
N LYS A 51 -9.40 15.97 28.43
CA LYS A 51 -10.83 15.91 28.14
C LYS A 51 -10.94 15.45 26.71
N LEU A 52 -11.34 14.21 26.50
CA LEU A 52 -11.66 13.69 25.17
C LEU A 52 -12.81 14.53 24.64
N THR A 53 -12.52 15.53 23.84
CA THR A 53 -13.52 16.24 23.07
C THR A 53 -13.92 15.27 21.97
N THR A 54 -15.02 14.58 22.16
CA THR A 54 -15.72 13.89 21.09
C THR A 54 -16.22 14.98 20.14
N SER A 55 -15.37 15.37 19.19
CA SER A 55 -15.84 16.04 18.00
C SER A 55 -16.61 14.98 17.23
N THR A 56 -17.92 15.02 17.29
CA THR A 56 -18.81 14.29 16.38
C THR A 56 -18.78 15.01 15.02
N SER A 57 -17.63 15.12 14.41
CA SER A 57 -17.57 15.18 12.96
C SER A 57 -17.82 13.75 12.50
N THR A 58 -18.98 13.50 11.95
CA THR A 58 -19.23 12.32 11.13
C THR A 58 -18.21 12.39 10.00
N VAL A 59 -17.07 11.72 10.20
CA VAL A 59 -16.20 11.37 9.09
C VAL A 59 -17.03 10.38 8.29
N THR A 60 -17.71 10.85 7.25
CA THR A 60 -18.31 9.98 6.26
C THR A 60 -17.14 9.26 5.59
N SER A 61 -16.88 8.04 6.02
CA SER A 61 -15.89 7.15 5.40
C SER A 61 -16.38 6.59 4.06
N ASP A 62 -17.51 7.08 3.56
CA ASP A 62 -18.05 6.71 2.27
C ASP A 62 -17.33 7.51 1.17
N VAL A 63 -16.52 6.78 0.40
CA VAL A 63 -15.76 7.31 -0.72
C VAL A 63 -16.33 6.87 -2.07
N SER A 64 -17.53 6.26 -2.08
CA SER A 64 -18.15 5.68 -3.28
C SER A 64 -18.27 6.69 -4.40
N ASP A 65 -18.73 7.91 -4.12
CA ASP A 65 -18.88 8.97 -5.13
C ASP A 65 -17.53 9.38 -5.74
N ILE A 66 -16.47 9.42 -4.91
CA ILE A 66 -15.11 9.75 -5.37
C ILE A 66 -14.61 8.64 -6.30
N VAL A 67 -14.81 7.39 -5.89
CA VAL A 67 -14.41 6.21 -6.65
C VAL A 67 -15.15 6.18 -7.98
N GLU A 68 -16.49 6.32 -7.98
CA GLU A 68 -17.31 6.31 -9.20
C GLU A 68 -16.86 7.40 -10.20
N ASN A 69 -16.49 8.57 -9.72
CA ASN A 69 -16.01 9.67 -10.56
C ASN A 69 -14.58 9.47 -11.06
N THR A 70 -13.76 8.68 -10.39
CA THR A 70 -12.34 8.48 -10.70
C THR A 70 -12.09 7.23 -11.54
N LEU A 71 -12.86 6.16 -11.34
CA LEU A 71 -12.74 4.89 -12.07
C LEU A 71 -12.68 5.04 -13.60
N PRO A 72 -13.42 5.95 -14.26
CA PRO A 72 -13.31 6.17 -15.69
C PRO A 72 -11.92 6.62 -16.17
N SER A 73 -11.05 7.06 -15.26
CA SER A 73 -9.68 7.47 -15.58
C SER A 73 -8.64 6.36 -15.33
N ILE A 74 -9.06 5.23 -14.75
CA ILE A 74 -8.19 4.12 -14.41
C ILE A 74 -8.34 3.00 -15.42
N VAL A 75 -7.23 2.44 -15.85
CA VAL A 75 -7.18 1.33 -16.80
C VAL A 75 -6.32 0.20 -16.25
N SER A 76 -6.56 -1.01 -16.76
CA SER A 76 -5.67 -2.15 -16.56
C SER A 76 -4.69 -2.24 -17.72
N ILE A 77 -3.46 -2.61 -17.45
CA ILE A 77 -2.44 -2.83 -18.46
C ILE A 77 -1.97 -4.27 -18.34
N THR A 78 -2.06 -5.00 -19.44
CA THR A 78 -1.53 -6.37 -19.56
C THR A 78 -0.34 -6.34 -20.49
N ASN A 79 0.78 -6.87 -20.01
CA ASN A 79 2.01 -7.05 -20.76
C ASN A 79 2.20 -8.54 -21.04
N MET A 80 2.33 -8.89 -22.30
CA MET A 80 2.68 -10.24 -22.73
C MET A 80 4.10 -10.23 -23.29
N SER A 81 4.95 -11.10 -22.78
CA SER A 81 6.31 -11.31 -23.26
C SER A 81 6.55 -12.79 -23.56
N VAL A 82 7.29 -13.07 -24.63
CA VAL A 82 7.69 -14.42 -25.03
C VAL A 82 9.16 -14.61 -24.73
N GLN A 83 9.48 -15.49 -23.81
CA GLN A 83 10.86 -15.83 -23.46
C GLN A 83 11.26 -17.17 -24.07
N GLU A 84 12.40 -17.19 -24.76
CA GLU A 84 13.00 -18.44 -25.23
C GLU A 84 13.79 -19.08 -24.09
N VAL A 85 13.31 -20.23 -23.61
CA VAL A 85 13.98 -21.03 -22.57
C VAL A 85 14.68 -22.22 -23.20
N GLN A 86 16.00 -22.31 -23.01
CA GLN A 86 16.78 -23.44 -23.45
C GLN A 86 16.58 -24.62 -22.47
N ASN A 87 16.02 -25.72 -22.99
CA ASN A 87 15.80 -26.93 -22.21
C ASN A 87 17.13 -27.68 -21.99
N PHE A 88 17.23 -28.42 -20.89
CA PHE A 88 18.42 -29.22 -20.52
C PHE A 88 18.86 -30.20 -21.58
N PHE A 89 17.98 -30.59 -22.52
CA PHE A 89 18.27 -31.48 -23.66
C PHE A 89 18.59 -30.75 -24.98
N GLY A 90 18.88 -29.42 -24.93
CA GLY A 90 19.29 -28.63 -26.10
C GLY A 90 18.14 -28.17 -27.01
N GLY A 91 16.90 -28.36 -26.62
CA GLY A 91 15.71 -27.79 -27.30
C GLY A 91 15.42 -26.37 -26.82
N ILE A 92 14.93 -25.52 -27.73
CA ILE A 92 14.36 -24.18 -27.38
C ILE A 92 12.85 -24.35 -27.22
N SER A 93 12.29 -23.91 -26.08
CA SER A 93 10.86 -23.78 -25.88
C SER A 93 10.54 -22.32 -25.66
N GLN A 94 9.45 -21.84 -26.24
CA GLN A 94 8.91 -20.52 -25.96
C GLN A 94 8.02 -20.60 -24.74
N GLN A 95 8.25 -19.72 -23.78
CA GLN A 95 7.42 -19.58 -22.59
C GLN A 95 6.81 -18.19 -22.63
N GLU A 96 5.49 -18.12 -22.68
CA GLU A 96 4.73 -16.88 -22.54
C GLU A 96 4.69 -16.49 -21.05
N SER A 97 4.95 -15.24 -20.78
CA SER A 97 4.83 -14.62 -19.46
C SER A 97 3.85 -13.45 -19.57
N GLU A 98 2.86 -13.46 -18.71
CA GLU A 98 1.88 -12.37 -18.60
C GLU A 98 2.09 -11.64 -17.28
N SER A 99 2.12 -10.31 -17.34
CA SER A 99 2.09 -9.46 -16.16
C SER A 99 1.02 -8.39 -16.32
N ALA A 100 0.47 -7.94 -15.19
CA ALA A 100 -0.59 -6.94 -15.17
C ALA A 100 -0.25 -5.81 -14.21
N GLY A 101 -0.74 -4.63 -14.53
CA GLY A 101 -0.62 -3.43 -13.71
C GLY A 101 -1.77 -2.47 -13.95
N SER A 102 -1.68 -1.32 -13.30
CA SER A 102 -2.66 -0.24 -13.45
C SER A 102 -2.08 0.92 -14.23
N GLY A 103 -2.93 1.65 -14.93
CA GLY A 103 -2.59 2.90 -15.59
C GLY A 103 -3.62 3.99 -15.33
N ILE A 104 -3.22 5.23 -15.54
CA ILE A 104 -4.05 6.42 -15.38
C ILE A 104 -4.07 7.17 -16.70
N ILE A 105 -5.25 7.45 -17.23
CA ILE A 105 -5.44 8.30 -18.41
C ILE A 105 -5.11 9.74 -18.03
N ILE A 106 -4.03 10.30 -18.57
CA ILE A 106 -3.55 11.64 -18.21
C ILE A 106 -3.76 12.70 -19.29
N SER A 107 -3.93 12.29 -20.53
CA SER A 107 -4.09 13.23 -21.64
C SER A 107 -4.71 12.55 -22.85
N GLN A 108 -5.25 13.36 -23.76
CA GLN A 108 -5.71 12.96 -25.07
C GLN A 108 -5.27 14.03 -26.07
N ASN A 109 -4.81 13.61 -27.24
CA ASN A 109 -4.58 14.48 -28.38
C ASN A 109 -5.46 14.05 -29.57
N ASP A 110 -5.19 14.54 -30.77
CA ASP A 110 -6.04 14.27 -31.96
C ASP A 110 -5.98 12.81 -32.46
N SER A 111 -4.99 12.02 -32.02
CA SER A 111 -4.75 10.66 -32.53
C SER A 111 -4.60 9.60 -31.44
N GLU A 112 -4.26 10.00 -30.22
CA GLU A 112 -3.86 9.07 -29.16
C GLU A 112 -4.41 9.49 -27.81
N LEU A 113 -4.76 8.49 -27.00
CA LEU A 113 -4.97 8.60 -25.58
C LEU A 113 -3.65 8.26 -24.86
N LEU A 114 -3.21 9.09 -23.93
CA LEU A 114 -1.96 8.87 -23.17
C LEU A 114 -2.29 8.38 -21.77
N VAL A 115 -1.63 7.29 -21.41
CA VAL A 115 -1.77 6.61 -20.11
C VAL A 115 -0.41 6.57 -19.42
N VAL A 116 -0.33 7.01 -18.18
CA VAL A 116 0.84 6.82 -17.33
C VAL A 116 0.72 5.51 -16.54
N THR A 117 1.83 4.81 -16.42
CA THR A 117 1.96 3.57 -15.64
C THR A 117 3.38 3.44 -15.10
N ASN A 118 3.70 2.34 -14.45
CA ASN A 118 5.06 2.04 -14.00
C ASN A 118 5.90 1.40 -15.12
N ASN A 119 7.19 1.69 -15.12
CA ASN A 119 8.13 1.12 -16.10
C ASN A 119 8.18 -0.41 -16.03
N HIS A 120 8.21 -0.98 -14.80
CA HIS A 120 8.25 -2.43 -14.62
C HIS A 120 7.01 -3.16 -15.18
N VAL A 121 5.88 -2.46 -15.35
CA VAL A 121 4.65 -3.02 -15.95
C VAL A 121 4.82 -3.25 -17.46
N VAL A 122 5.55 -2.37 -18.14
CA VAL A 122 5.68 -2.38 -19.61
C VAL A 122 7.02 -2.90 -20.10
N GLU A 123 8.00 -3.08 -19.20
CA GLU A 123 9.34 -3.51 -19.55
C GLU A 123 9.34 -4.91 -20.18
N GLY A 124 10.07 -5.05 -21.32
CA GLY A 124 10.20 -6.32 -22.02
C GLY A 124 8.92 -6.81 -22.71
N SER A 125 7.90 -5.94 -22.91
CA SER A 125 6.67 -6.35 -23.58
C SER A 125 6.87 -6.57 -25.07
N ASP A 126 6.37 -7.72 -25.56
CA ASP A 126 6.17 -7.99 -27.00
C ASP A 126 4.81 -7.44 -27.45
N THR A 127 3.79 -7.54 -26.58
CA THR A 127 2.46 -6.98 -26.79
C THR A 127 1.98 -6.33 -25.51
N LEU A 128 1.46 -5.11 -25.65
CA LEU A 128 0.88 -4.33 -24.56
C LEU A 128 -0.58 -4.04 -24.84
N THR A 129 -1.45 -4.38 -23.88
CA THR A 129 -2.90 -4.17 -24.00
C THR A 129 -3.39 -3.31 -22.86
N VAL A 130 -4.19 -2.30 -23.19
CA VAL A 130 -4.91 -1.45 -22.24
C VAL A 130 -6.37 -1.87 -22.21
N THR A 131 -6.87 -2.22 -21.04
CA THR A 131 -8.28 -2.57 -20.81
C THR A 131 -8.95 -1.47 -20.01
N PHE A 132 -9.99 -0.90 -20.59
CA PHE A 132 -10.79 0.17 -19.98
C PHE A 132 -11.80 -0.38 -18.97
N ASN A 133 -12.42 0.53 -18.20
CA ASN A 133 -13.36 0.17 -17.14
C ASN A 133 -14.64 -0.53 -17.66
N ASP A 134 -15.00 -0.34 -18.91
CA ASP A 134 -16.11 -1.02 -19.59
C ASP A 134 -15.77 -2.44 -20.09
N GLY A 135 -14.50 -2.87 -19.89
CA GLY A 135 -13.98 -4.16 -20.32
C GLY A 135 -13.46 -4.19 -21.76
N ASN A 136 -13.52 -3.08 -22.49
CA ASN A 136 -12.94 -2.98 -23.83
C ASN A 136 -11.41 -2.96 -23.76
N SER A 137 -10.74 -3.75 -24.59
CA SER A 137 -9.28 -3.92 -24.60
C SER A 137 -8.72 -3.47 -25.93
N VAL A 138 -7.68 -2.64 -25.90
CA VAL A 138 -7.02 -2.08 -27.09
C VAL A 138 -5.52 -2.23 -26.95
N GLU A 139 -4.85 -2.62 -28.04
CA GLU A 139 -3.40 -2.67 -28.11
C GLU A 139 -2.81 -1.26 -27.99
N ALA A 140 -1.74 -1.13 -27.20
CA ALA A 140 -1.09 0.12 -26.89
C ALA A 140 0.41 0.07 -27.24
N GLN A 141 1.03 1.23 -27.35
CA GLN A 141 2.44 1.39 -27.66
C GLN A 141 3.15 2.20 -26.58
N ILE A 142 4.38 1.82 -26.25
CA ILE A 142 5.21 2.58 -25.31
C ILE A 142 5.69 3.87 -26.00
N LYS A 143 5.40 5.03 -25.41
CA LYS A 143 5.86 6.34 -25.89
C LYS A 143 7.18 6.74 -25.25
N GLY A 144 7.40 6.34 -24.02
CA GLY A 144 8.63 6.64 -23.28
C GLY A 144 8.62 6.02 -21.90
N THR A 145 9.82 5.82 -21.37
CA THR A 145 10.04 5.22 -20.06
C THR A 145 11.09 5.99 -19.28
N ASP A 146 10.97 5.97 -17.96
CA ASP A 146 11.98 6.43 -17.01
C ASP A 146 12.16 5.36 -15.94
N SER A 147 13.12 4.47 -16.15
CA SER A 147 13.41 3.37 -15.22
C SER A 147 13.90 3.88 -13.86
N ALA A 148 14.59 5.03 -13.83
CA ALA A 148 15.06 5.61 -12.58
C ALA A 148 13.91 6.04 -11.67
N ARG A 149 12.79 6.50 -12.24
CA ARG A 149 11.57 6.85 -11.52
C ARG A 149 10.51 5.76 -11.51
N ASP A 150 10.74 4.68 -12.25
CA ASP A 150 9.77 3.62 -12.49
C ASP A 150 8.46 4.14 -13.12
N LEU A 151 8.60 4.99 -14.13
CA LEU A 151 7.47 5.56 -14.87
C LEU A 151 7.53 5.17 -16.34
N ALA A 152 6.36 5.01 -16.95
CA ALA A 152 6.18 4.85 -18.38
C ALA A 152 4.94 5.61 -18.85
N VAL A 153 4.98 6.05 -20.10
CA VAL A 153 3.81 6.56 -20.82
C VAL A 153 3.53 5.63 -21.98
N VAL A 154 2.29 5.18 -22.07
CA VAL A 154 1.80 4.38 -23.18
C VAL A 154 0.73 5.16 -23.95
N ALA A 155 0.64 4.92 -25.26
CA ALA A 155 -0.33 5.52 -26.14
C ALA A 155 -1.29 4.48 -26.65
N VAL A 156 -2.60 4.78 -26.60
CA VAL A 156 -3.66 3.99 -27.19
C VAL A 156 -4.21 4.76 -28.40
N PRO A 157 -4.15 4.21 -29.63
CA PRO A 157 -4.67 4.89 -30.80
C PRO A 157 -6.19 5.12 -30.68
N LEU A 158 -6.67 6.34 -30.91
CA LEU A 158 -8.10 6.69 -30.79
C LEU A 158 -8.97 5.96 -31.79
N ASP A 159 -8.46 5.67 -32.98
CA ASP A 159 -9.17 4.94 -34.03
C ASP A 159 -9.47 3.47 -33.69
N LYS A 160 -8.85 2.95 -32.63
CA LYS A 160 -9.06 1.60 -32.09
C LYS A 160 -10.01 1.57 -30.90
N ILE A 161 -10.33 2.70 -30.32
CA ILE A 161 -11.26 2.82 -29.19
C ILE A 161 -12.66 3.02 -29.72
N SER A 162 -13.63 2.25 -29.20
CA SER A 162 -15.03 2.40 -29.61
C SER A 162 -15.62 3.71 -29.09
N ASP A 163 -16.65 4.23 -29.79
CA ASP A 163 -17.35 5.43 -29.33
C ASP A 163 -17.98 5.26 -27.95
N ASP A 164 -18.47 4.08 -27.61
CA ASP A 164 -19.05 3.77 -26.31
C ASP A 164 -17.98 3.88 -25.20
N THR A 165 -16.79 3.32 -25.43
CA THR A 165 -15.65 3.43 -24.53
C THR A 165 -15.20 4.88 -24.39
N MET A 166 -15.08 5.61 -25.51
CA MET A 166 -14.70 7.03 -25.49
C MET A 166 -15.68 7.88 -24.67
N ASN A 167 -16.96 7.56 -24.69
CA ASN A 167 -17.97 8.24 -23.86
C ASN A 167 -17.91 7.84 -22.38
N ALA A 168 -17.36 6.67 -22.07
CA ALA A 168 -17.28 6.14 -20.70
C ALA A 168 -16.00 6.55 -19.95
N ILE A 169 -14.92 6.91 -20.66
CA ILE A 169 -13.64 7.27 -20.06
C ILE A 169 -13.52 8.76 -19.74
N LYS A 170 -12.59 9.10 -18.87
CA LYS A 170 -12.24 10.49 -18.52
C LYS A 170 -10.72 10.63 -18.40
N VAL A 171 -10.22 11.81 -18.72
CA VAL A 171 -8.84 12.20 -18.39
C VAL A 171 -8.78 12.58 -16.91
N ALA A 172 -7.82 12.03 -16.17
CA ALA A 172 -7.62 12.34 -14.77
C ALA A 172 -7.19 13.79 -14.56
N THR A 173 -7.65 14.40 -13.49
CA THR A 173 -7.12 15.68 -13.02
C THR A 173 -5.96 15.41 -12.07
N LEU A 174 -4.77 15.91 -12.41
CA LEU A 174 -3.60 15.79 -11.57
C LEU A 174 -3.67 16.77 -10.41
N GLY A 175 -3.36 16.28 -9.21
CA GLY A 175 -3.25 17.09 -8.02
C GLY A 175 -1.84 17.66 -7.83
N ASP A 176 -1.66 18.39 -6.74
CA ASP A 176 -0.38 18.96 -6.32
C ASP A 176 0.10 18.26 -5.05
N SER A 177 1.11 17.40 -5.20
CA SER A 177 1.68 16.64 -4.07
C SER A 177 2.38 17.52 -3.04
N ASP A 178 2.88 18.70 -3.43
CA ASP A 178 3.60 19.61 -2.54
C ASP A 178 2.66 20.29 -1.53
N SER A 179 1.36 20.29 -1.81
CA SER A 179 0.32 20.85 -0.93
C SER A 179 -0.17 19.87 0.14
N LEU A 180 0.16 18.58 0.04
CA LEU A 180 -0.36 17.53 0.91
C LEU A 180 0.26 17.57 2.32
N LYS A 181 -0.50 17.05 3.28
CA LYS A 181 -0.07 16.96 4.69
C LYS A 181 -0.24 15.54 5.22
N VAL A 182 0.65 15.16 6.13
CA VAL A 182 0.52 13.91 6.88
C VAL A 182 -0.81 13.91 7.64
N GLY A 183 -1.54 12.79 7.55
CA GLY A 183 -2.87 12.63 8.13
C GLY A 183 -4.03 12.98 7.18
N GLU A 184 -3.78 13.46 5.96
CA GLU A 184 -4.83 13.60 4.96
C GLU A 184 -5.25 12.24 4.40
N PRO A 185 -6.55 12.05 4.03
CA PRO A 185 -7.03 10.80 3.49
C PRO A 185 -6.41 10.52 2.11
N ALA A 186 -6.11 9.25 1.86
CA ALA A 186 -5.63 8.74 0.59
C ALA A 186 -6.50 7.56 0.13
N ILE A 187 -6.88 7.56 -1.15
CA ILE A 187 -7.63 6.47 -1.77
C ILE A 187 -6.73 5.85 -2.84
N ALA A 188 -6.40 4.58 -2.67
CA ALA A 188 -5.66 3.82 -3.66
C ALA A 188 -6.64 3.03 -4.54
N ILE A 189 -6.52 3.20 -5.85
CA ILE A 189 -7.33 2.51 -6.85
C ILE A 189 -6.40 1.85 -7.85
N GLY A 190 -6.57 0.56 -8.10
CA GLY A 190 -5.75 -0.16 -9.05
C GLY A 190 -6.32 -1.53 -9.39
N ASN A 191 -5.69 -2.19 -10.34
CA ASN A 191 -5.96 -3.56 -10.73
C ASN A 191 -4.68 -4.39 -10.56
N ALA A 192 -4.28 -4.58 -9.31
CA ALA A 192 -3.13 -5.40 -8.99
C ALA A 192 -3.40 -6.86 -9.42
N LEU A 193 -2.42 -7.47 -10.10
CA LEU A 193 -2.49 -8.85 -10.56
C LEU A 193 -3.59 -9.17 -11.59
N GLY A 194 -4.26 -8.18 -12.19
CA GLY A 194 -5.30 -8.43 -13.19
C GLY A 194 -6.60 -9.06 -12.66
N LEU A 195 -6.77 -9.13 -11.33
CA LEU A 195 -7.92 -9.78 -10.69
C LEU A 195 -9.18 -8.91 -10.60
N GLY A 196 -9.13 -7.70 -11.17
CA GLY A 196 -10.19 -6.70 -11.11
C GLY A 196 -9.77 -5.47 -10.30
N GLN A 197 -10.53 -4.39 -10.46
CA GLN A 197 -10.24 -3.15 -9.76
C GLN A 197 -10.48 -3.29 -8.25
N SER A 198 -9.51 -2.83 -7.49
CA SER A 198 -9.55 -2.78 -6.02
C SER A 198 -9.45 -1.34 -5.55
N VAL A 199 -10.19 -1.00 -4.49
CA VAL A 199 -10.17 0.31 -3.86
C VAL A 199 -9.85 0.13 -2.38
N THR A 200 -8.86 0.84 -1.91
CA THR A 200 -8.51 0.88 -0.50
C THR A 200 -8.38 2.32 -0.02
N VAL A 201 -8.68 2.55 1.25
CA VAL A 201 -8.62 3.87 1.88
C VAL A 201 -7.63 3.83 3.01
N GLY A 202 -6.82 4.86 3.10
CA GLY A 202 -5.86 5.09 4.16
C GLY A 202 -5.56 6.56 4.31
N TYR A 203 -4.39 6.88 4.86
CA TYR A 203 -3.94 8.24 5.13
C TYR A 203 -2.49 8.42 4.68
N ILE A 204 -2.12 9.66 4.38
CA ILE A 204 -0.73 10.04 4.17
C ILE A 204 0.03 9.84 5.49
N SER A 205 0.95 8.87 5.52
CA SER A 205 1.70 8.51 6.73
C SER A 205 3.05 9.23 6.83
N ALA A 206 3.65 9.55 5.68
CA ALA A 206 4.87 10.35 5.60
C ALA A 206 4.99 11.01 4.22
N LEU A 207 5.70 12.15 4.19
CA LEU A 207 6.13 12.83 2.98
C LEU A 207 7.65 12.72 2.86
N ASP A 208 8.19 12.88 1.66
CA ASP A 208 9.63 13.01 1.37
C ASP A 208 10.48 11.87 1.95
N ARG A 209 10.00 10.64 1.81
CA ARG A 209 10.73 9.46 2.26
C ARG A 209 11.64 8.94 1.17
N ASP A 210 12.96 8.98 1.42
CA ASP A 210 13.93 8.40 0.49
C ASP A 210 13.94 6.87 0.63
N VAL A 211 13.66 6.20 -0.49
CA VAL A 211 13.64 4.73 -0.61
C VAL A 211 14.57 4.32 -1.75
N THR A 212 15.49 3.41 -1.49
CA THR A 212 16.38 2.86 -2.52
C THR A 212 15.85 1.53 -3.01
N ILE A 213 15.49 1.45 -4.29
CA ILE A 213 15.01 0.26 -4.98
C ILE A 213 15.84 0.09 -6.24
N ASP A 214 16.40 -1.10 -6.47
CA ASP A 214 17.22 -1.44 -7.64
C ASP A 214 18.38 -0.48 -7.90
N GLY A 215 18.99 0.05 -6.83
CA GLY A 215 20.10 1.00 -6.90
C GLY A 215 19.71 2.45 -7.16
N TYR A 216 18.43 2.76 -7.35
CA TYR A 216 17.91 4.12 -7.49
C TYR A 216 17.29 4.60 -6.18
N THR A 217 17.69 5.79 -5.72
CA THR A 217 17.03 6.46 -4.58
C THR A 217 15.91 7.35 -5.11
N ARG A 218 14.70 7.12 -4.61
CA ARG A 218 13.49 7.87 -4.96
C ARG A 218 12.90 8.48 -3.70
N THR A 219 12.54 9.76 -3.78
CA THR A 219 11.78 10.43 -2.72
C THR A 219 10.30 10.13 -2.94
N MET A 220 9.68 9.48 -1.97
CA MET A 220 8.33 8.91 -2.09
C MET A 220 7.43 9.36 -0.94
N MET A 221 6.15 9.47 -1.25
CA MET A 221 5.08 9.64 -0.27
C MET A 221 4.65 8.25 0.23
N GLN A 222 4.51 8.11 1.55
CA GLN A 222 4.03 6.88 2.17
C GLN A 222 2.56 7.01 2.56
N VAL A 223 1.78 5.98 2.26
CA VAL A 223 0.39 5.81 2.71
C VAL A 223 0.23 4.51 3.48
N ASP A 224 -0.81 4.38 4.28
CA ASP A 224 -1.17 3.14 4.98
C ASP A 224 -2.38 2.43 4.33
N ALA A 225 -2.85 2.93 3.17
CA ALA A 225 -3.81 2.23 2.33
C ALA A 225 -3.23 0.87 1.91
N ALA A 226 -4.02 -0.20 2.04
CA ALA A 226 -3.58 -1.54 1.66
C ALA A 226 -3.32 -1.61 0.14
N ILE A 227 -2.15 -2.12 -0.26
CA ILE A 227 -1.81 -2.46 -1.63
C ILE A 227 -1.76 -3.99 -1.69
N ASN A 228 -2.65 -4.60 -2.45
CA ASN A 228 -2.79 -6.06 -2.55
C ASN A 228 -2.27 -6.54 -3.90
#